data_c46540459d36bf3fb1994338bc37e3fd
#
_entry.id   c46540459d36bf3fb1994338bc37e3fd
#
_cell.length_a   1.000
_cell.length_b   1.000
_cell.length_c   1.000
_cell.angle_alpha   90.00
_cell.angle_beta   90.00
_cell.angle_gamma   90.00
#
_symmetry.space_group_name_H-M   'P 1'
#
loop_
_entity.id
_entity.type
_entity.pdbx_description
1 polymer ?
#
loop_
_entity_poly.entity_id
_entity_poly.type
_entity_poly.pdbx_seq_one_letter_code
_entity_poly.pdbx_strand_id
1 'polypeptide(L)'
;MKIASFNIQKFGKNKVSDPDVLNTVVKIVSRYDIIVILEVVDASGTSVTTLLEALNKSNRKHHYTLKISTRLGRTRYKEQFMFLYRDDMVDLVGSYQFDDELSGEGDVFARDPYILRFRCLNTVLKDLVLIPVHTKPEDSEKELDELYDVFQHIKKKWRTDNVMILGDFNADGSYVSKRDMKKIRIRSDKNFHWLIGDDVDTTASTGNNHTYDRIVVYGDDMLKAIVPNSAKPFNFQEAFRLTEEQALEVSDHYPVEVELKSITNTIDNPDGVEEEEKPRLVVVDEDLMELKRGNLLLEREKLNLEIQILRMKMAKKNPV
;
A
#
# COMPACT_ATOMS: atom_id res chain seq x y z
N MET A 1 0.25 -12.51 6.14
CA MET A 1 0.73 -11.11 5.96
C MET A 1 -0.43 -10.25 5.50
N LYS A 2 -0.68 -9.12 6.17
CA LYS A 2 -1.80 -8.22 5.86
C LYS A 2 -1.36 -7.02 5.04
N ILE A 3 -2.07 -6.76 3.96
CA ILE A 3 -1.83 -5.64 3.04
C ILE A 3 -3.09 -4.79 2.96
N ALA A 4 -2.95 -3.48 2.87
CA ALA A 4 -4.08 -2.57 2.75
C ALA A 4 -3.79 -1.37 1.85
N SER A 5 -4.88 -0.76 1.39
CA SER A 5 -4.91 0.58 0.81
C SER A 5 -5.90 1.44 1.59
N PHE A 6 -5.55 2.68 1.85
CA PHE A 6 -6.40 3.60 2.58
C PHE A 6 -6.33 5.02 2.02
N ASN A 7 -7.42 5.48 1.45
CA ASN A 7 -7.59 6.89 1.16
C ASN A 7 -7.88 7.63 2.48
N ILE A 8 -6.87 8.33 3.01
CA ILE A 8 -7.06 9.23 4.15
C ILE A 8 -7.31 10.63 3.59
N GLN A 9 -8.54 10.95 3.32
CA GLN A 9 -9.01 12.20 2.75
C GLN A 9 -8.13 13.40 3.16
N LYS A 10 -7.37 13.96 2.19
CA LYS A 10 -6.47 15.13 2.39
C LYS A 10 -5.52 14.98 3.58
N PHE A 11 -4.81 13.84 3.64
CA PHE A 11 -3.83 13.60 4.70
C PHE A 11 -2.74 14.68 4.69
N GLY A 12 -2.68 15.46 5.75
CA GLY A 12 -1.75 16.57 5.89
C GLY A 12 -1.76 17.13 7.32
N LYS A 13 -1.32 18.38 7.46
CA LYS A 13 -1.13 19.02 8.76
C LYS A 13 -2.38 18.98 9.65
N ASN A 14 -3.57 19.20 9.10
CA ASN A 14 -4.81 19.20 9.87
C ASN A 14 -5.08 17.82 10.51
N LYS A 15 -4.83 16.73 9.79
CA LYS A 15 -5.03 15.36 10.30
C LYS A 15 -4.06 15.03 11.44
N VAL A 16 -2.78 15.37 11.32
CA VAL A 16 -1.78 15.02 12.34
C VAL A 16 -1.74 15.98 13.51
N SER A 17 -2.29 17.18 13.39
CA SER A 17 -2.40 18.14 14.50
C SER A 17 -3.53 17.82 15.46
N ASP A 18 -4.49 17.00 15.07
CA ASP A 18 -5.51 16.46 15.95
C ASP A 18 -5.00 15.14 16.56
N PRO A 19 -4.81 15.09 17.91
CA PRO A 19 -4.27 13.90 18.57
C PRO A 19 -5.17 12.67 18.44
N ASP A 20 -6.50 12.84 18.41
CA ASP A 20 -7.44 11.73 18.31
C ASP A 20 -7.46 11.14 16.90
N VAL A 21 -7.41 11.99 15.87
CA VAL A 21 -7.27 11.59 14.47
C VAL A 21 -5.95 10.88 14.26
N LEU A 22 -4.82 11.47 14.69
CA LEU A 22 -3.50 10.85 14.57
C LEU A 22 -3.44 9.49 15.26
N ASN A 23 -3.94 9.39 16.48
CA ASN A 23 -3.98 8.12 17.23
C ASN A 23 -4.83 7.07 16.51
N THR A 24 -5.96 7.45 15.93
CA THR A 24 -6.81 6.54 15.16
C THR A 24 -6.09 6.06 13.90
N VAL A 25 -5.43 6.96 13.16
CA VAL A 25 -4.62 6.58 11.98
C VAL A 25 -3.50 5.63 12.36
N VAL A 26 -2.78 5.88 13.46
CA VAL A 26 -1.74 4.98 13.99
C VAL A 26 -2.31 3.59 14.31
N LYS A 27 -3.48 3.51 14.96
CA LYS A 27 -4.15 2.23 15.25
C LYS A 27 -4.52 1.48 13.97
N ILE A 28 -5.02 2.19 12.95
CA ILE A 28 -5.36 1.59 11.65
C ILE A 28 -4.11 1.03 10.98
N VAL A 29 -3.08 1.86 10.81
CA VAL A 29 -1.83 1.46 10.13
C VAL A 29 -1.13 0.31 10.84
N SER A 30 -1.16 0.29 12.17
CA SER A 30 -0.55 -0.77 13.00
C SER A 30 -1.13 -2.16 12.77
N ARG A 31 -2.23 -2.30 12.04
CA ARG A 31 -2.83 -3.59 11.67
C ARG A 31 -2.11 -4.30 10.53
N TYR A 32 -1.32 -3.56 9.74
CA TYR A 32 -0.85 -4.01 8.43
C TYR A 32 0.66 -4.17 8.38
N ASP A 33 1.08 -5.15 7.60
CA ASP A 33 2.49 -5.36 7.27
C ASP A 33 2.95 -4.45 6.13
N ILE A 34 2.02 -4.13 5.20
CA ILE A 34 2.18 -3.11 4.17
C ILE A 34 0.86 -2.35 4.04
N ILE A 35 0.92 -1.03 4.01
CA ILE A 35 -0.23 -0.20 3.67
C ILE A 35 0.21 0.93 2.73
N VAL A 36 -0.61 1.20 1.70
CA VAL A 36 -0.49 2.41 0.90
C VAL A 36 -1.54 3.44 1.34
N ILE A 37 -1.09 4.63 1.65
CA ILE A 37 -1.92 5.78 1.98
C ILE A 37 -2.04 6.66 0.74
N LEU A 38 -3.29 7.02 0.40
CA LEU A 38 -3.64 7.90 -0.71
C LEU A 38 -4.01 9.29 -0.18
N GLU A 39 -4.02 10.28 -1.06
CA GLU A 39 -4.31 11.68 -0.77
C GLU A 39 -3.36 12.32 0.25
N VAL A 40 -2.07 12.01 0.18
CA VAL A 40 -1.05 12.70 0.96
C VAL A 40 -0.78 14.07 0.32
N VAL A 41 -1.22 15.15 0.97
CA VAL A 41 -1.22 16.52 0.39
C VAL A 41 -0.22 17.46 1.04
N ASP A 42 0.52 17.02 2.07
CA ASP A 42 1.49 17.83 2.79
C ASP A 42 2.76 18.07 1.97
N ALA A 43 2.91 19.31 1.47
CA ALA A 43 4.09 19.72 0.72
C ALA A 43 5.38 19.79 1.57
N SER A 44 5.25 20.00 2.88
CA SER A 44 6.39 20.11 3.79
C SER A 44 7.03 18.78 4.18
N GLY A 45 6.27 17.70 4.06
CA GLY A 45 6.64 16.36 4.56
C GLY A 45 6.56 16.21 6.09
N THR A 46 6.22 17.25 6.83
CA THR A 46 6.16 17.24 8.30
C THR A 46 5.11 16.27 8.81
N SER A 47 3.93 16.23 8.16
CA SER A 47 2.83 15.33 8.55
C SER A 47 3.20 13.87 8.37
N VAL A 48 3.96 13.55 7.33
CA VAL A 48 4.47 12.20 7.05
C VAL A 48 5.45 11.76 8.13
N THR A 49 6.39 12.65 8.49
CA THR A 49 7.36 12.39 9.58
C THR A 49 6.65 12.21 10.92
N THR A 50 5.68 13.07 11.24
CA THR A 50 4.89 12.99 12.47
C THR A 50 4.16 11.65 12.58
N LEU A 51 3.53 11.18 11.49
CA LEU A 51 2.87 9.88 11.48
C LEU A 51 3.86 8.73 11.68
N LEU A 52 4.99 8.73 10.97
CA LEU A 52 5.99 7.66 11.07
C LEU A 52 6.58 7.58 12.49
N GLU A 53 6.91 8.72 13.10
CA GLU A 53 7.41 8.77 14.48
C GLU A 53 6.38 8.25 15.48
N ALA A 54 5.12 8.67 15.38
CA ALA A 54 4.04 8.22 16.24
C ALA A 54 3.79 6.71 16.08
N LEU A 55 3.80 6.22 14.84
CA LEU A 55 3.65 4.80 14.51
C LEU A 55 4.76 3.95 15.13
N ASN A 56 6.02 4.32 14.94
CA ASN A 56 7.16 3.59 15.48
C ASN A 56 7.28 3.70 17.00
N LYS A 57 6.83 4.80 17.60
CA LYS A 57 6.76 4.94 19.05
C LYS A 57 5.73 4.00 19.68
N SER A 58 4.60 3.76 19.01
CA SER A 58 3.54 2.89 19.49
C SER A 58 3.76 1.41 19.22
N ASN A 59 4.61 1.05 18.23
CA ASN A 59 4.89 -0.32 17.83
C ASN A 59 6.28 -0.77 18.30
N ARG A 60 6.31 -1.60 19.37
CA ARG A 60 7.57 -2.12 19.91
C ARG A 60 8.07 -3.39 19.23
N LYS A 61 7.16 -4.15 18.58
CA LYS A 61 7.49 -5.44 17.94
C LYS A 61 7.98 -5.28 16.51
N HIS A 62 7.49 -4.28 15.81
CA HIS A 62 7.76 -4.06 14.40
C HIS A 62 8.19 -2.63 14.19
N HIS A 63 9.17 -2.44 13.34
CA HIS A 63 9.58 -1.13 12.87
C HIS A 63 9.00 -0.87 11.49
N TYR A 64 8.41 0.31 11.30
CA TYR A 64 7.86 0.73 10.02
C TYR A 64 8.84 1.62 9.27
N THR A 65 9.00 1.31 8.00
CA THR A 65 9.76 2.10 7.04
C THR A 65 8.79 2.78 6.07
N LEU A 66 9.17 3.98 5.62
CA LEU A 66 8.40 4.82 4.71
C LEU A 66 9.01 4.81 3.31
N LYS A 67 8.16 4.71 2.29
CA LYS A 67 8.49 5.03 0.91
C LYS A 67 7.37 5.89 0.32
N ILE A 68 7.71 7.01 -0.31
CA ILE A 68 6.76 8.00 -0.80
C ILE A 68 7.11 8.43 -2.22
N SER A 69 6.08 8.66 -3.05
CA SER A 69 6.24 9.17 -4.41
C SER A 69 6.65 10.64 -4.45
N THR A 70 6.98 11.13 -5.63
CA THR A 70 6.95 12.57 -5.91
C THR A 70 5.53 13.11 -5.75
N ARG A 71 5.37 14.44 -5.77
CA ARG A 71 4.06 15.09 -5.74
C ARG A 71 3.44 15.06 -7.12
N LEU A 72 2.28 14.38 -7.26
CA LEU A 72 1.60 14.04 -8.50
C LEU A 72 0.30 14.83 -8.67
N GLY A 73 -0.06 15.15 -9.89
CA GLY A 73 -1.30 15.86 -10.25
C GLY A 73 -1.06 16.93 -11.32
N ARG A 74 -2.07 17.17 -12.16
CA ARG A 74 -2.04 18.10 -13.30
C ARG A 74 -2.19 19.58 -12.93
N THR A 75 -2.60 19.88 -11.70
CA THR A 75 -2.89 21.23 -11.24
C THR A 75 -1.99 21.63 -10.07
N ARG A 76 -2.27 22.77 -9.44
CA ARG A 76 -1.60 23.17 -8.18
C ARG A 76 -1.88 22.22 -7.03
N TYR A 77 -3.01 21.52 -7.06
CA TYR A 77 -3.32 20.45 -6.13
C TYR A 77 -2.48 19.22 -6.49
N LYS A 78 -1.70 18.76 -5.53
CA LYS A 78 -0.79 17.63 -5.69
C LYS A 78 -0.98 16.65 -4.55
N GLU A 79 -0.89 15.37 -4.87
CA GLU A 79 -0.93 14.26 -3.93
C GLU A 79 0.31 13.38 -4.05
N GLN A 80 0.53 12.54 -3.04
CA GLN A 80 1.56 11.52 -3.06
C GLN A 80 0.98 10.17 -2.66
N PHE A 81 1.54 9.10 -3.21
CA PHE A 81 1.37 7.75 -2.70
C PHE A 81 2.41 7.52 -1.60
N MET A 82 1.96 7.11 -0.42
CA MET A 82 2.82 6.84 0.72
C MET A 82 2.68 5.39 1.16
N PHE A 83 3.76 4.62 1.10
CA PHE A 83 3.80 3.27 1.63
C PHE A 83 4.45 3.26 3.01
N LEU A 84 3.80 2.57 3.94
CA LEU A 84 4.34 2.24 5.25
C LEU A 84 4.40 0.71 5.35
N TYR A 85 5.55 0.15 5.68
CA TYR A 85 5.73 -1.30 5.74
C TYR A 85 6.66 -1.72 6.87
N ARG A 86 6.42 -2.92 7.41
CA ARG A 86 7.25 -3.53 8.44
C ARG A 86 8.50 -4.13 7.81
N ASP A 87 9.66 -3.61 8.19
CA ASP A 87 10.96 -4.02 7.62
C ASP A 87 11.46 -5.39 8.10
N ASP A 88 10.81 -5.96 9.12
CA ASP A 88 11.00 -7.36 9.54
C ASP A 88 10.11 -8.37 8.80
N MET A 89 9.14 -7.89 8.04
CA MET A 89 8.20 -8.73 7.29
C MET A 89 8.45 -8.74 5.79
N VAL A 90 9.00 -7.65 5.26
CA VAL A 90 9.27 -7.47 3.83
C VAL A 90 10.55 -6.68 3.58
N ASP A 91 11.25 -7.01 2.48
CA ASP A 91 12.34 -6.19 1.94
C ASP A 91 11.84 -5.44 0.70
N LEU A 92 12.05 -4.13 0.64
CA LEU A 92 11.82 -3.36 -0.59
C LEU A 92 12.95 -3.65 -1.57
N VAL A 93 12.62 -4.25 -2.72
CA VAL A 93 13.61 -4.67 -3.75
C VAL A 93 13.52 -3.88 -5.04
N GLY A 94 12.51 -3.05 -5.21
CA GLY A 94 12.37 -2.18 -6.37
C GLY A 94 11.33 -1.09 -6.17
N SER A 95 11.54 0.05 -6.83
CA SER A 95 10.58 1.13 -6.93
C SER A 95 10.59 1.70 -8.34
N TYR A 96 9.43 2.10 -8.85
CA TYR A 96 9.28 2.65 -10.17
C TYR A 96 8.13 3.67 -10.21
N GLN A 97 8.45 4.91 -10.58
CA GLN A 97 7.44 5.91 -10.90
C GLN A 97 7.07 5.73 -12.38
N PHE A 98 5.83 5.33 -12.63
CA PHE A 98 5.32 5.26 -13.99
C PHE A 98 5.21 6.68 -14.56
N ASP A 99 5.42 6.82 -15.85
CA ASP A 99 5.32 8.08 -16.57
C ASP A 99 4.65 7.77 -17.92
N ASP A 100 3.38 8.11 -18.04
CA ASP A 100 2.58 7.81 -19.22
C ASP A 100 2.88 8.73 -20.40
N GLU A 101 3.44 9.93 -20.18
CA GLU A 101 3.94 10.79 -21.27
C GLU A 101 5.04 10.10 -22.07
N LEU A 102 5.85 9.25 -21.42
CA LEU A 102 6.91 8.48 -22.08
C LEU A 102 6.38 7.23 -22.80
N SER A 103 5.17 6.77 -22.47
CA SER A 103 4.55 5.59 -23.11
C SER A 103 4.05 5.87 -24.54
N GLY A 104 3.88 7.15 -24.90
CA GLY A 104 3.39 7.58 -26.21
C GLY A 104 1.86 7.63 -26.34
N GLU A 105 1.13 7.32 -25.28
CA GLU A 105 -0.34 7.35 -25.21
C GLU A 105 -0.92 8.67 -24.68
N GLY A 106 -0.04 9.60 -24.29
CA GLY A 106 -0.38 10.88 -23.72
C GLY A 106 -0.63 10.80 -22.20
N ASP A 107 -0.82 11.94 -21.56
CA ASP A 107 -1.07 12.11 -20.11
C ASP A 107 -2.47 11.56 -19.74
N VAL A 108 -2.57 10.26 -19.44
CA VAL A 108 -3.82 9.57 -19.08
C VAL A 108 -4.09 9.68 -17.60
N PHE A 109 -3.09 9.38 -16.75
CA PHE A 109 -3.27 9.41 -15.30
C PHE A 109 -3.28 10.83 -14.74
N ALA A 110 -4.23 11.13 -13.87
CA ALA A 110 -4.15 12.34 -13.06
C ALA A 110 -3.01 12.24 -12.05
N ARG A 111 -2.71 11.04 -11.59
CA ARG A 111 -1.61 10.68 -10.69
C ARG A 111 -0.99 9.37 -11.16
N ASP A 112 0.17 9.46 -11.78
CA ASP A 112 0.89 8.28 -12.28
C ASP A 112 1.20 7.31 -11.14
N PRO A 113 0.98 5.99 -11.31
CA PRO A 113 1.24 5.01 -10.28
C PRO A 113 2.70 5.00 -9.81
N TYR A 114 2.90 4.98 -8.50
CA TYR A 114 4.21 4.78 -7.87
C TYR A 114 4.32 3.35 -7.36
N ILE A 115 5.02 2.52 -8.10
CA ILE A 115 4.97 1.07 -8.01
C ILE A 115 6.14 0.56 -7.16
N LEU A 116 5.85 -0.29 -6.18
CA LEU A 116 6.87 -0.91 -5.34
C LEU A 116 6.88 -2.43 -5.52
N ARG A 117 8.09 -3.00 -5.48
CA ARG A 117 8.32 -4.44 -5.47
C ARG A 117 8.92 -4.86 -4.15
N PHE A 118 8.31 -5.84 -3.51
CA PHE A 118 8.72 -6.38 -2.22
C PHE A 118 9.12 -7.85 -2.34
N ARG A 119 10.14 -8.24 -1.58
CA ARG A 119 10.38 -9.62 -1.21
C ARG A 119 9.68 -9.88 0.12
N CYS A 120 8.77 -10.83 0.14
CA CYS A 120 8.00 -11.21 1.33
C CYS A 120 8.72 -12.35 2.08
N LEU A 121 8.98 -12.17 3.37
CA LEU A 121 9.87 -13.09 4.12
C LEU A 121 9.13 -14.36 4.57
N ASN A 122 7.89 -14.23 5.06
CA ASN A 122 7.16 -15.29 5.75
C ASN A 122 5.87 -15.73 5.05
N THR A 123 5.73 -15.47 3.75
CA THR A 123 4.54 -15.86 2.97
C THR A 123 4.86 -16.91 1.92
N VAL A 124 3.81 -17.60 1.47
CA VAL A 124 3.92 -18.57 0.37
C VAL A 124 4.40 -17.91 -0.92
N LEU A 125 4.02 -16.66 -1.13
CA LEU A 125 4.45 -15.83 -2.25
C LEU A 125 5.65 -14.98 -1.83
N LYS A 126 6.80 -15.19 -2.46
CA LYS A 126 8.05 -14.51 -2.08
C LYS A 126 8.27 -13.18 -2.77
N ASP A 127 7.64 -12.94 -3.89
CA ASP A 127 7.77 -11.75 -4.72
C ASP A 127 6.39 -11.11 -4.90
N LEU A 128 6.28 -9.81 -4.66
CA LEU A 128 5.03 -9.08 -4.72
C LEU A 128 5.24 -7.68 -5.26
N VAL A 129 4.49 -7.33 -6.29
CA VAL A 129 4.44 -5.97 -6.83
C VAL A 129 3.12 -5.32 -6.44
N LEU A 130 3.18 -4.10 -5.91
CA LEU A 130 2.03 -3.29 -5.59
C LEU A 130 1.93 -2.09 -6.53
N ILE A 131 0.81 -1.98 -7.22
CA ILE A 131 0.45 -0.83 -8.08
C ILE A 131 -0.66 -0.06 -7.37
N PRO A 132 -0.35 1.10 -6.74
CA PRO A 132 -1.36 1.91 -6.09
C PRO A 132 -2.13 2.73 -7.12
N VAL A 133 -3.40 2.96 -6.84
CA VAL A 133 -4.32 3.67 -7.72
C VAL A 133 -5.11 4.70 -6.93
N HIS A 134 -5.20 5.91 -7.47
CA HIS A 134 -6.20 6.91 -7.10
C HIS A 134 -6.63 7.63 -8.36
N THR A 135 -7.70 7.16 -8.99
CA THR A 135 -8.20 7.74 -10.23
C THR A 135 -8.85 9.10 -9.98
N LYS A 136 -8.87 9.94 -11.00
CA LYS A 136 -9.70 11.12 -10.99
C LYS A 136 -11.13 10.68 -11.35
N PRO A 137 -12.15 11.02 -10.54
CA PRO A 137 -13.52 10.51 -10.74
C PRO A 137 -14.04 10.59 -12.17
N GLU A 138 -13.85 11.74 -12.84
CA GLU A 138 -14.35 11.96 -14.19
C GLU A 138 -13.59 11.17 -15.28
N ASP A 139 -12.34 10.76 -14.97
CA ASP A 139 -11.47 10.05 -15.91
C ASP A 139 -11.29 8.56 -15.51
N SER A 140 -12.04 8.08 -14.49
CA SER A 140 -11.83 6.75 -13.88
C SER A 140 -11.89 5.61 -14.89
N GLU A 141 -12.85 5.58 -15.80
CA GLU A 141 -12.94 4.53 -16.84
C GLU A 141 -11.64 4.43 -17.64
N LYS A 142 -11.14 5.57 -18.10
CA LYS A 142 -9.93 5.65 -18.93
C LYS A 142 -8.66 5.27 -18.13
N GLU A 143 -8.52 5.83 -16.93
CA GLU A 143 -7.36 5.52 -16.07
C GLU A 143 -7.34 4.04 -15.66
N LEU A 144 -8.51 3.45 -15.35
CA LEU A 144 -8.60 2.02 -15.02
C LEU A 144 -8.26 1.12 -16.20
N ASP A 145 -8.63 1.50 -17.42
CA ASP A 145 -8.25 0.75 -18.62
C ASP A 145 -6.75 0.81 -18.87
N GLU A 146 -6.13 1.97 -18.68
CA GLU A 146 -4.69 2.19 -18.84
C GLU A 146 -3.84 1.38 -17.83
N LEU A 147 -4.40 0.98 -16.70
CA LEU A 147 -3.72 0.09 -15.75
C LEU A 147 -3.32 -1.26 -16.36
N TYR A 148 -3.98 -1.70 -17.42
CA TYR A 148 -3.57 -2.88 -18.17
C TYR A 148 -2.18 -2.69 -18.81
N ASP A 149 -1.92 -1.53 -19.38
CA ASP A 149 -0.64 -1.20 -19.99
C ASP A 149 0.46 -1.00 -18.95
N VAL A 150 0.11 -0.37 -17.81
CA VAL A 150 1.01 -0.31 -16.64
C VAL A 150 1.41 -1.71 -16.18
N PHE A 151 0.44 -2.61 -16.04
CA PHE A 151 0.69 -4.00 -15.68
C PHE A 151 1.61 -4.70 -16.68
N GLN A 152 1.34 -4.60 -17.98
CA GLN A 152 2.16 -5.20 -19.03
C GLN A 152 3.61 -4.66 -19.01
N HIS A 153 3.76 -3.35 -18.79
CA HIS A 153 5.06 -2.72 -18.65
C HIS A 153 5.85 -3.29 -17.47
N ILE A 154 5.22 -3.39 -16.30
CA ILE A 154 5.83 -3.89 -15.07
C ILE A 154 6.14 -5.39 -15.17
N LYS A 155 5.23 -6.19 -15.72
CA LYS A 155 5.44 -7.60 -15.99
C LYS A 155 6.70 -7.83 -16.84
N LYS A 156 6.87 -7.07 -17.90
CA LYS A 156 8.04 -7.11 -18.76
C LYS A 156 9.31 -6.62 -18.04
N LYS A 157 9.21 -5.50 -17.32
CA LYS A 157 10.35 -4.86 -16.64
C LYS A 157 10.93 -5.73 -15.53
N TRP A 158 10.06 -6.31 -14.69
CA TRP A 158 10.49 -7.07 -13.53
C TRP A 158 10.34 -8.58 -13.67
N ARG A 159 9.81 -9.05 -14.80
CA ARG A 159 9.62 -10.47 -15.14
C ARG A 159 8.89 -11.23 -14.02
N THR A 160 7.78 -10.67 -13.58
CA THR A 160 6.93 -11.26 -12.53
C THR A 160 5.46 -11.07 -12.88
N ASP A 161 4.66 -12.06 -12.53
CA ASP A 161 3.19 -12.06 -12.64
C ASP A 161 2.53 -11.77 -11.28
N ASN A 162 3.31 -11.65 -10.22
CA ASN A 162 2.84 -11.46 -8.86
C ASN A 162 2.50 -9.98 -8.60
N VAL A 163 1.40 -9.54 -9.18
CA VAL A 163 0.98 -8.14 -9.16
C VAL A 163 -0.36 -7.98 -8.46
N MET A 164 -0.42 -7.00 -7.56
CA MET A 164 -1.65 -6.54 -6.91
C MET A 164 -1.84 -5.05 -7.23
N ILE A 165 -3.02 -4.71 -7.74
CA ILE A 165 -3.47 -3.35 -7.99
C ILE A 165 -4.47 -3.00 -6.88
N LEU A 166 -4.23 -1.92 -6.14
CA LEU A 166 -5.06 -1.56 -5.00
C LEU A 166 -5.17 -0.04 -4.84
N GLY A 167 -6.30 0.42 -4.34
CA GLY A 167 -6.52 1.84 -4.13
C GLY A 167 -7.96 2.28 -4.29
N ASP A 168 -8.13 3.58 -4.44
CA ASP A 168 -9.39 4.23 -4.76
C ASP A 168 -9.55 4.30 -6.29
N PHE A 169 -10.36 3.38 -6.80
CA PHE A 169 -10.63 3.25 -8.22
C PHE A 169 -11.76 4.16 -8.68
N ASN A 170 -12.53 4.75 -7.76
CA ASN A 170 -13.78 5.42 -8.08
C ASN A 170 -14.70 4.59 -9.01
N ALA A 171 -14.64 3.26 -8.89
CA ALA A 171 -15.21 2.27 -9.82
C ALA A 171 -16.65 1.93 -9.48
N ASP A 172 -17.49 2.95 -9.23
CA ASP A 172 -18.90 2.77 -8.88
C ASP A 172 -19.71 4.05 -9.15
N GLY A 173 -21.02 3.93 -9.03
CA GLY A 173 -21.97 5.04 -9.07
C GLY A 173 -21.97 5.76 -10.41
N SER A 174 -21.88 7.08 -10.36
CA SER A 174 -21.87 7.96 -11.53
C SER A 174 -20.51 8.01 -12.25
N TYR A 175 -19.44 7.52 -11.63
CA TYR A 175 -18.09 7.61 -12.19
C TYR A 175 -17.80 6.50 -13.19
N VAL A 176 -18.20 5.26 -12.88
CA VAL A 176 -18.06 4.13 -13.80
C VAL A 176 -19.34 3.29 -13.76
N SER A 177 -20.08 3.27 -14.87
CA SER A 177 -21.30 2.48 -14.96
C SER A 177 -20.99 0.97 -15.02
N LYS A 178 -21.96 0.13 -14.63
CA LYS A 178 -21.85 -1.34 -14.75
C LYS A 178 -21.57 -1.80 -16.19
N ARG A 179 -22.02 -1.02 -17.19
CA ARG A 179 -21.77 -1.28 -18.62
C ARG A 179 -20.32 -0.97 -18.97
N ASP A 180 -19.79 0.15 -18.47
CA ASP A 180 -18.46 0.61 -18.81
C ASP A 180 -17.40 -0.19 -18.08
N MET A 181 -17.66 -0.65 -16.84
CA MET A 181 -16.83 -1.61 -16.13
C MET A 181 -16.46 -2.84 -16.96
N LYS A 182 -17.39 -3.36 -17.78
CA LYS A 182 -17.16 -4.54 -18.62
C LYS A 182 -16.18 -4.27 -19.77
N LYS A 183 -15.93 -3.02 -20.13
CA LYS A 183 -15.02 -2.63 -21.21
C LYS A 183 -13.57 -2.48 -20.72
N ILE A 184 -13.40 -2.22 -19.43
CA ILE A 184 -12.08 -2.03 -18.80
C ILE A 184 -11.29 -3.33 -18.88
N ARG A 185 -10.10 -3.31 -19.48
CA ARG A 185 -9.30 -4.51 -19.76
C ARG A 185 -8.89 -5.28 -18.49
N ILE A 186 -8.53 -4.61 -17.39
CA ILE A 186 -8.27 -5.30 -16.12
C ILE A 186 -9.53 -5.91 -15.49
N ARG A 187 -10.73 -5.63 -16.01
CA ARG A 187 -12.00 -6.26 -15.60
C ARG A 187 -12.42 -7.36 -16.56
N SER A 188 -12.21 -7.19 -17.85
CA SER A 188 -12.64 -8.13 -18.89
C SER A 188 -11.68 -9.31 -19.08
N ASP A 189 -10.38 -9.13 -18.79
CA ASP A 189 -9.40 -10.20 -18.79
C ASP A 189 -9.57 -11.08 -17.54
N LYS A 190 -9.85 -12.37 -17.78
CA LYS A 190 -10.17 -13.38 -16.74
C LYS A 190 -9.00 -13.68 -15.80
N ASN A 191 -7.78 -13.28 -16.16
CA ASN A 191 -6.62 -13.46 -15.30
C ASN A 191 -6.55 -12.41 -14.18
N PHE A 192 -7.33 -11.32 -14.26
CA PHE A 192 -7.45 -10.36 -13.17
C PHE A 192 -8.63 -10.73 -12.26
N HIS A 193 -8.34 -10.92 -10.99
CA HIS A 193 -9.30 -11.29 -9.97
C HIS A 193 -9.61 -10.10 -9.07
N TRP A 194 -10.83 -9.61 -9.12
CA TRP A 194 -11.33 -8.52 -8.29
C TRP A 194 -11.80 -9.07 -6.95
N LEU A 195 -11.06 -8.77 -5.89
CA LEU A 195 -11.27 -9.38 -4.58
C LEU A 195 -12.33 -8.65 -3.74
N ILE A 196 -12.61 -7.38 -4.04
CA ILE A 196 -13.69 -6.60 -3.42
C ILE A 196 -14.87 -6.60 -4.39
N GLY A 197 -16.02 -7.15 -3.97
CA GLY A 197 -17.22 -7.23 -4.78
C GLY A 197 -17.89 -5.87 -5.04
N ASP A 198 -18.68 -5.79 -6.11
CA ASP A 198 -19.30 -4.53 -6.55
C ASP A 198 -20.41 -4.00 -5.62
N ASP A 199 -20.85 -4.81 -4.67
CA ASP A 199 -21.91 -4.44 -3.71
C ASP A 199 -21.34 -4.18 -2.30
N VAL A 200 -20.01 -4.09 -2.15
CA VAL A 200 -19.33 -3.85 -0.87
C VAL A 200 -19.15 -2.37 -0.66
N ASP A 201 -19.74 -1.83 0.41
CA ASP A 201 -19.56 -0.43 0.80
C ASP A 201 -18.14 -0.20 1.37
N THR A 202 -17.39 0.70 0.74
CA THR A 202 -16.04 1.10 1.19
C THR A 202 -16.02 2.54 1.72
N THR A 203 -17.19 3.18 1.85
CA THR A 203 -17.34 4.56 2.33
C THR A 203 -17.69 4.60 3.82
N ALA A 204 -17.16 5.59 4.54
CA ALA A 204 -17.39 5.74 5.98
C ALA A 204 -18.65 6.54 6.33
N SER A 205 -19.25 7.23 5.36
CA SER A 205 -20.48 7.99 5.58
C SER A 205 -21.71 7.11 5.43
N THR A 206 -22.64 7.15 6.40
CA THR A 206 -23.92 6.45 6.33
C THR A 206 -24.84 6.96 5.22
N GLY A 207 -24.55 8.15 4.67
CA GLY A 207 -25.27 8.71 3.52
C GLY A 207 -24.78 8.19 2.17
N ASN A 208 -23.69 7.45 2.12
CA ASN A 208 -23.10 6.88 0.92
C ASN A 208 -23.09 5.36 1.02
N ASN A 209 -23.13 4.71 -0.14
CA ASN A 209 -22.95 3.27 -0.26
C ASN A 209 -22.32 3.00 -1.63
N HIS A 210 -20.98 3.07 -1.68
CA HIS A 210 -20.23 2.91 -2.91
C HIS A 210 -19.01 2.02 -2.73
N THR A 211 -18.70 1.25 -3.78
CA THR A 211 -17.51 0.40 -3.84
C THR A 211 -16.39 1.08 -4.61
N TYR A 212 -15.85 2.16 -4.07
CA TYR A 212 -14.79 2.92 -4.73
C TYR A 212 -13.42 2.26 -4.59
N ASP A 213 -13.14 1.71 -3.42
CA ASP A 213 -11.85 1.14 -3.09
C ASP A 213 -11.79 -0.34 -3.45
N ARG A 214 -10.74 -0.75 -4.16
CA ARG A 214 -10.63 -2.10 -4.72
C ARG A 214 -9.26 -2.71 -4.50
N ILE A 215 -9.23 -4.04 -4.55
CA ILE A 215 -8.02 -4.86 -4.62
C ILE A 215 -8.19 -5.84 -5.77
N VAL A 216 -7.25 -5.81 -6.73
CA VAL A 216 -7.23 -6.69 -7.90
C VAL A 216 -5.89 -7.40 -7.95
N VAL A 217 -5.89 -8.71 -8.16
CA VAL A 217 -4.67 -9.51 -8.30
C VAL A 217 -4.63 -10.19 -9.66
N TYR A 218 -3.44 -10.40 -10.19
CA TYR A 218 -3.24 -11.06 -11.47
C TYR A 218 -2.79 -12.51 -11.29
N GLY A 219 -3.47 -13.41 -11.99
CA GLY A 219 -3.08 -14.82 -12.10
C GLY A 219 -3.53 -15.71 -10.94
N ASP A 220 -3.59 -17.00 -11.24
CA ASP A 220 -4.06 -18.03 -10.29
C ASP A 220 -3.13 -18.23 -9.10
N ASP A 221 -1.82 -18.02 -9.28
CA ASP A 221 -0.85 -18.19 -8.19
C ASP A 221 -1.01 -17.09 -7.14
N MET A 222 -1.25 -15.84 -7.59
CA MET A 222 -1.62 -14.76 -6.69
C MET A 222 -2.94 -15.06 -5.97
N LEU A 223 -3.97 -15.51 -6.70
CA LEU A 223 -5.26 -15.83 -6.12
C LEU A 223 -5.14 -16.96 -5.07
N LYS A 224 -4.37 -18.01 -5.36
CA LYS A 224 -4.12 -19.12 -4.41
C LYS A 224 -3.36 -18.69 -3.17
N ALA A 225 -2.51 -17.66 -3.28
CA ALA A 225 -1.76 -17.11 -2.16
C ALA A 225 -2.62 -16.25 -1.21
N ILE A 226 -3.81 -15.83 -1.63
CA ILE A 226 -4.75 -15.07 -0.79
C ILE A 226 -5.44 -16.01 0.20
N VAL A 227 -5.56 -15.56 1.46
CA VAL A 227 -6.41 -16.22 2.45
C VAL A 227 -7.88 -16.02 2.03
N PRO A 228 -8.66 -17.11 1.86
CA PRO A 228 -10.05 -17.00 1.44
C PRO A 228 -10.86 -16.04 2.32
N ASN A 229 -11.68 -15.22 1.69
CA ASN A 229 -12.56 -14.22 2.34
C ASN A 229 -11.84 -13.15 3.19
N SER A 230 -10.52 -12.98 3.02
CA SER A 230 -9.76 -11.97 3.76
C SER A 230 -9.86 -10.57 3.14
N ALA A 231 -10.19 -10.47 1.84
CA ALA A 231 -10.35 -9.19 1.16
C ALA A 231 -11.66 -8.51 1.55
N LYS A 232 -11.57 -7.36 2.22
CA LYS A 232 -12.73 -6.63 2.76
C LYS A 232 -12.36 -5.21 3.17
N PRO A 233 -13.34 -4.29 3.30
CA PRO A 233 -13.12 -3.04 3.99
C PRO A 233 -12.94 -3.29 5.50
N PHE A 234 -12.14 -2.46 6.15
CA PHE A 234 -12.01 -2.41 7.59
C PHE A 234 -12.83 -1.26 8.14
N ASN A 235 -13.98 -1.58 8.70
CA ASN A 235 -14.83 -0.60 9.38
C ASN A 235 -14.21 -0.18 10.71
N PHE A 236 -13.33 0.83 10.68
CA PHE A 236 -12.66 1.34 11.88
C PHE A 236 -13.60 2.14 12.78
N GLN A 237 -14.70 2.68 12.24
CA GLN A 237 -15.73 3.33 13.04
C GLN A 237 -16.30 2.36 14.06
N GLU A 238 -16.74 1.20 13.60
CA GLU A 238 -17.29 0.15 14.46
C GLU A 238 -16.22 -0.46 15.37
N ALA A 239 -15.07 -0.81 14.81
CA ALA A 239 -13.98 -1.46 15.52
C ALA A 239 -13.44 -0.62 16.70
N PHE A 240 -13.43 0.70 16.57
CA PHE A 240 -12.94 1.62 17.60
C PHE A 240 -14.08 2.35 18.33
N ARG A 241 -15.34 2.01 18.05
CA ARG A 241 -16.53 2.61 18.65
C ARG A 241 -16.59 4.13 18.50
N LEU A 242 -16.25 4.61 17.31
CA LEU A 242 -16.30 6.02 16.97
C LEU A 242 -17.71 6.42 16.56
N THR A 243 -18.06 7.69 16.81
CA THR A 243 -19.22 8.29 16.15
C THR A 243 -18.95 8.45 14.66
N GLU A 244 -19.99 8.63 13.82
CA GLU A 244 -19.81 8.91 12.41
C GLU A 244 -18.98 10.19 12.19
N GLU A 245 -19.22 11.24 12.97
CA GLU A 245 -18.46 12.49 12.92
C GLU A 245 -16.97 12.24 13.18
N GLN A 246 -16.62 11.49 14.23
CA GLN A 246 -15.23 11.12 14.54
C GLN A 246 -14.59 10.27 13.43
N ALA A 247 -15.35 9.37 12.83
CA ALA A 247 -14.83 8.57 11.71
C ALA A 247 -14.57 9.45 10.47
N LEU A 248 -15.46 10.39 10.15
CA LEU A 248 -15.33 11.30 9.02
C LEU A 248 -14.19 12.33 9.22
N GLU A 249 -13.82 12.66 10.45
CA GLU A 249 -12.60 13.43 10.73
C GLU A 249 -11.33 12.69 10.31
N VAL A 250 -11.35 11.36 10.36
CA VAL A 250 -10.25 10.52 9.87
C VAL A 250 -10.31 10.40 8.35
N SER A 251 -11.39 9.89 7.79
CA SER A 251 -11.65 9.79 6.35
C SER A 251 -13.10 9.44 6.05
N ASP A 252 -13.55 9.80 4.84
CA ASP A 252 -14.82 9.34 4.24
C ASP A 252 -14.71 7.98 3.54
N HIS A 253 -13.51 7.35 3.56
CA HIS A 253 -13.25 5.98 3.11
C HIS A 253 -12.90 5.06 4.27
N TYR A 254 -13.21 3.76 4.12
CA TYR A 254 -12.59 2.70 4.90
C TYR A 254 -11.35 2.16 4.19
N PRO A 255 -10.31 1.70 4.94
CA PRO A 255 -9.26 0.90 4.33
C PRO A 255 -9.83 -0.36 3.69
N VAL A 256 -9.31 -0.76 2.53
CA VAL A 256 -9.52 -2.12 2.02
C VAL A 256 -8.29 -2.97 2.32
N GLU A 257 -8.52 -4.15 2.86
CA GLU A 257 -7.46 -5.05 3.34
C GLU A 257 -7.56 -6.43 2.73
N VAL A 258 -6.43 -7.14 2.66
CA VAL A 258 -6.33 -8.52 2.23
C VAL A 258 -5.20 -9.23 2.96
N GLU A 259 -5.28 -10.54 3.10
CA GLU A 259 -4.26 -11.34 3.77
C GLU A 259 -3.64 -12.37 2.82
N LEU A 260 -2.30 -12.41 2.77
CA LEU A 260 -1.54 -13.45 2.11
C LEU A 260 -1.25 -14.59 3.09
N LYS A 261 -1.35 -15.84 2.60
CA LYS A 261 -1.03 -17.05 3.36
C LYS A 261 0.43 -17.04 3.82
N SER A 262 0.66 -17.45 5.06
CA SER A 262 2.01 -17.67 5.59
C SER A 262 2.51 -19.07 5.22
N ILE A 263 3.85 -19.27 5.25
CA ILE A 263 4.47 -20.58 4.98
C ILE A 263 4.00 -21.64 5.98
N THR A 264 3.74 -21.24 7.23
CA THR A 264 3.30 -22.14 8.30
C THR A 264 1.92 -22.74 8.06
N ASN A 265 1.10 -22.14 7.18
CA ASN A 265 -0.23 -22.63 6.84
C ASN A 265 -0.23 -23.67 5.70
N THR A 266 0.93 -24.03 5.15
CA THR A 266 1.05 -24.96 4.01
C THR A 266 1.47 -26.38 4.39
N ILE A 267 1.64 -26.67 5.68
CA ILE A 267 1.82 -28.05 6.16
C ILE A 267 0.44 -28.61 6.50
N ASP A 268 -0.43 -28.68 5.50
CA ASP A 268 -1.58 -29.56 5.57
C ASP A 268 -1.13 -30.98 5.20
N ASN A 269 -1.19 -31.84 6.19
CA ASN A 269 -0.86 -33.24 6.20
C ASN A 269 -1.78 -34.03 5.21
N PRO A 270 -1.28 -34.72 4.20
CA PRO A 270 -2.12 -35.53 3.34
C PRO A 270 -2.54 -36.88 3.96
N ASP A 271 -1.99 -37.27 5.11
CA ASP A 271 -2.35 -38.54 5.77
C ASP A 271 -2.61 -38.33 7.25
N GLY A 272 -3.88 -38.45 7.65
CA GLY A 272 -4.34 -38.33 9.02
C GLY A 272 -3.73 -39.37 9.97
N VAL A 273 -2.68 -38.98 10.67
CA VAL A 273 -2.19 -39.63 11.89
C VAL A 273 -1.98 -38.52 12.91
N GLU A 274 -2.80 -38.51 13.94
CA GLU A 274 -2.61 -37.69 15.13
C GLU A 274 -1.35 -38.14 15.87
N GLU A 275 -0.22 -37.45 15.66
CA GLU A 275 0.91 -37.45 16.59
C GLU A 275 0.91 -36.16 17.40
N GLU A 276 0.85 -36.27 18.70
CA GLU A 276 1.06 -35.17 19.65
C GLU A 276 2.43 -34.53 19.39
N GLU A 277 2.46 -33.38 18.70
CA GLU A 277 3.68 -32.62 18.49
C GLU A 277 4.05 -31.82 19.76
N LYS A 278 5.18 -32.20 20.36
CA LYS A 278 5.94 -31.35 21.26
C LYS A 278 6.36 -30.06 20.50
N PRO A 279 6.33 -28.88 21.14
CA PRO A 279 6.71 -27.64 20.48
C PRO A 279 8.19 -27.70 20.06
N ARG A 280 8.44 -27.71 18.74
CA ARG A 280 9.78 -27.49 18.20
C ARG A 280 10.15 -26.04 18.44
N LEU A 281 11.18 -25.84 19.25
CA LEU A 281 11.89 -24.57 19.36
C LEU A 281 12.38 -24.18 17.95
N VAL A 282 11.81 -23.13 17.40
CA VAL A 282 12.43 -22.43 16.26
C VAL A 282 13.65 -21.72 16.81
N VAL A 283 14.80 -22.28 16.55
CA VAL A 283 16.07 -21.58 16.79
C VAL A 283 16.09 -20.43 15.78
N VAL A 284 15.72 -19.25 16.23
CA VAL A 284 15.94 -18.02 15.50
C VAL A 284 17.46 -17.85 15.49
N ASP A 285 18.03 -17.80 14.28
CA ASP A 285 19.46 -17.56 14.11
C ASP A 285 19.73 -16.10 14.51
N GLU A 286 19.97 -15.90 15.82
CA GLU A 286 20.23 -14.57 16.42
C GLU A 286 21.45 -13.92 15.77
N ASP A 287 22.44 -14.70 15.37
CA ASP A 287 23.66 -14.23 14.71
C ASP A 287 23.36 -13.63 13.33
N LEU A 288 22.41 -14.20 12.57
CA LEU A 288 22.00 -13.68 11.27
C LEU A 288 21.20 -12.38 11.40
N MET A 289 20.41 -12.26 12.47
CA MET A 289 19.65 -11.04 12.77
C MET A 289 20.57 -9.91 13.23
N GLU A 290 21.60 -10.24 14.01
CA GLU A 290 22.59 -9.28 14.49
C GLU A 290 23.50 -8.79 13.35
N LEU A 291 23.89 -9.69 12.42
CA LEU A 291 24.63 -9.34 11.21
C LEU A 291 23.82 -8.42 10.28
N LYS A 292 22.52 -8.67 10.12
CA LYS A 292 21.61 -7.81 9.34
C LYS A 292 21.44 -6.43 9.99
N ARG A 293 21.31 -6.35 11.31
CA ARG A 293 21.27 -5.07 12.04
C ARG A 293 22.57 -4.29 11.89
N GLY A 294 23.72 -4.97 11.98
CA GLY A 294 25.04 -4.38 11.77
C GLY A 294 25.21 -3.78 10.38
N ASN A 295 24.78 -4.49 9.33
CA ASN A 295 24.84 -4.00 7.95
C ASN A 295 23.94 -2.80 7.71
N LEU A 296 22.72 -2.79 8.27
CA LEU A 296 21.81 -1.64 8.16
C LEU A 296 22.36 -0.38 8.86
N LEU A 297 23.01 -0.56 10.02
CA LEU A 297 23.66 0.53 10.74
C LEU A 297 24.82 1.13 9.92
N LEU A 298 25.63 0.30 9.30
CA LEU A 298 26.74 0.72 8.42
C LEU A 298 26.25 1.47 7.18
N GLU A 299 25.18 1.00 6.53
CA GLU A 299 24.57 1.73 5.39
C GLU A 299 24.01 3.09 5.81
N ARG A 300 23.38 3.17 6.98
CA ARG A 300 22.85 4.42 7.54
C ARG A 300 23.98 5.42 7.86
N GLU A 301 25.07 4.97 8.44
CA GLU A 301 26.25 5.80 8.70
C GLU A 301 26.89 6.30 7.41
N LYS A 302 27.01 5.43 6.40
CA LYS A 302 27.52 5.80 5.08
C LYS A 302 26.64 6.87 4.41
N LEU A 303 25.33 6.72 4.46
CA LEU A 303 24.39 7.69 3.90
C LEU A 303 24.47 9.05 4.63
N ASN A 304 24.60 9.05 5.95
CA ASN A 304 24.77 10.27 6.74
C ASN A 304 26.09 10.99 6.40
N LEU A 305 27.16 10.23 6.18
CA LEU A 305 28.45 10.78 5.78
C LEU A 305 28.37 11.42 4.38
N GLU A 306 27.70 10.78 3.43
CA GLU A 306 27.46 11.31 2.08
C GLU A 306 26.65 12.62 2.14
N ILE A 307 25.63 12.68 2.99
CA ILE A 307 24.82 13.91 3.21
C ILE A 307 25.69 15.04 3.80
N GLN A 308 26.57 14.73 4.74
CA GLN A 308 27.51 15.72 5.32
C GLN A 308 28.48 16.24 4.27
N ILE A 309 29.04 15.34 3.43
CA ILE A 309 29.94 15.72 2.33
C ILE A 309 29.23 16.63 1.32
N LEU A 310 27.97 16.31 0.97
CA LEU A 310 27.17 17.16 0.08
C LEU A 310 26.89 18.53 0.69
N ARG A 311 26.56 18.61 1.98
CA ARG A 311 26.35 19.89 2.69
C ARG A 311 27.63 20.73 2.71
N MET A 312 28.80 20.14 2.95
CA MET A 312 30.09 20.85 2.91
C MET A 312 30.45 21.33 1.49
N LYS A 313 30.13 20.55 0.45
CA LYS A 313 30.32 20.97 -0.96
C LYS A 313 29.41 22.13 -1.34
N MET A 314 28.17 22.14 -0.86
CA MET A 314 27.22 23.25 -1.08
C MET A 314 27.63 24.51 -0.35
N ALA A 315 28.11 24.40 0.89
CA ALA A 315 28.62 25.54 1.66
C ALA A 315 29.89 26.21 1.03
N LYS A 316 30.71 25.41 0.33
CA LYS A 316 31.87 25.92 -0.41
C LYS A 316 31.54 26.58 -1.75
N LYS A 317 30.34 26.35 -2.30
CA LYS A 317 29.91 26.95 -3.59
C LYS A 317 29.20 28.30 -3.45
N ASN A 318 28.80 28.68 -2.23
CA ASN A 318 28.23 30.00 -1.91
C ASN A 318 29.04 30.65 -0.77
N PRO A 319 30.21 31.23 -1.04
CA PRO A 319 30.82 32.15 -0.09
C PRO A 319 30.00 33.46 -0.12
N VAL A 320 29.53 33.90 1.04
CA VAL A 320 28.90 35.21 1.29
C VAL A 320 29.87 36.32 0.93
#